data_53fd03d8e9db12053364f0ac1de9988c
#
_entry.id   53fd03d8e9db12053364f0ac1de9988c
#
_cell.length_a   1.000
_cell.length_b   1.000
_cell.length_c   1.000
_cell.angle_alpha   90.00
_cell.angle_beta   90.00
_cell.angle_gamma   90.00
#
_symmetry.space_group_name_H-M   'P 1'
#
loop_
_entity.id
_entity.type
_entity.pdbx_description
1 polymer ?
#
loop_
_entity_poly.entity_id
_entity_poly.type
_entity_poly.pdbx_seq_one_letter_code
_entity_poly.pdbx_strand_id
1 'polypeptide(L)'
;MELQFLGTGAGQPSKSRNVSSLVLKLLDEINEVWMFDCGEGTQRQILETTIRPRKVKRIFITHLHGDHIFGLPGFLASRAFQANEEQTDLDIYGPVGIRSYVLNSLRLSGARLPYRIHFHEFDENSLGKIMETDKFVVYAEKLDHTIFCIGYRVMQKDLEGTLDAEALKAAGVPFGPLFGKIKSGQDVVLEDGTKIIAKDYISAPKKGKIIT
;
A
#
# COMPACT_ATOMS: atom_id res chain seq x y z
N MET A 1 1.79 -1.41 -9.59
CA MET A 1 2.68 -1.00 -8.46
C MET A 1 3.68 0.02 -8.95
N GLU A 2 3.71 1.21 -8.35
CA GLU A 2 4.58 2.34 -8.71
C GLU A 2 5.04 3.07 -7.46
N LEU A 3 6.34 3.44 -7.40
CA LEU A 3 6.89 4.31 -6.35
C LEU A 3 6.93 5.74 -6.84
N GLN A 4 6.47 6.68 -6.01
CA GLN A 4 6.55 8.11 -6.28
C GLN A 4 7.11 8.84 -5.06
N PHE A 5 8.21 9.55 -5.24
CA PHE A 5 8.83 10.36 -4.20
C PHE A 5 8.15 11.72 -4.12
N LEU A 6 7.75 12.11 -2.91
CA LEU A 6 7.18 13.42 -2.59
C LEU A 6 8.22 14.33 -1.95
N GLY A 7 9.24 13.76 -1.36
CA GLY A 7 10.38 14.45 -0.78
C GLY A 7 11.50 13.49 -0.42
N THR A 8 12.74 13.97 -0.56
CA THR A 8 13.97 13.18 -0.33
C THR A 8 15.04 13.99 0.39
N GLY A 9 14.68 15.16 0.96
CA GLY A 9 15.57 15.96 1.78
C GLY A 9 15.70 15.39 3.19
N ALA A 10 16.86 15.48 3.79
CA ALA A 10 17.14 15.07 5.16
C ALA A 10 17.19 16.30 6.08
N GLY A 11 16.50 16.23 7.22
CA GLY A 11 16.47 17.23 8.27
C GLY A 11 15.68 18.48 7.94
N GLN A 12 15.93 19.13 6.80
CA GLN A 12 15.27 20.37 6.38
C GLN A 12 14.97 20.39 4.88
N PRO A 13 13.89 21.07 4.45
CA PRO A 13 13.60 21.23 3.04
C PRO A 13 14.57 22.23 2.38
N SER A 14 14.70 22.11 1.07
CA SER A 14 15.34 23.12 0.22
C SER A 14 14.34 23.68 -0.79
N LYS A 15 14.75 24.67 -1.59
CA LYS A 15 13.89 25.26 -2.62
C LYS A 15 13.37 24.25 -3.65
N SER A 16 14.16 23.22 -3.95
CA SER A 16 13.86 22.21 -4.97
C SER A 16 13.59 20.81 -4.43
N ARG A 17 13.71 20.60 -3.12
CA ARG A 17 13.61 19.28 -2.50
C ARG A 17 12.91 19.36 -1.15
N ASN A 18 11.76 18.70 -1.04
CA ASN A 18 11.04 18.58 0.22
C ASN A 18 11.66 17.50 1.11
N VAL A 19 11.35 17.53 2.40
CA VAL A 19 11.74 16.50 3.38
C VAL A 19 11.03 15.17 3.13
N SER A 20 11.41 14.14 3.87
CA SER A 20 11.09 12.74 3.58
C SER A 20 9.60 12.45 3.47
N SER A 21 9.19 11.99 2.31
CA SER A 21 7.94 11.30 2.08
C SER A 21 7.97 10.58 0.73
N LEU A 22 7.47 9.36 0.68
CA LEU A 22 7.24 8.64 -0.57
C LEU A 22 5.92 7.88 -0.52
N VAL A 23 5.37 7.54 -1.67
CA VAL A 23 4.18 6.70 -1.75
C VAL A 23 4.39 5.51 -2.67
N LEU A 24 3.77 4.41 -2.28
CA LEU A 24 3.62 3.20 -3.08
C LEU A 24 2.18 3.16 -3.59
N LYS A 25 2.02 3.36 -4.90
CA LYS A 25 0.72 3.28 -5.57
C LYS A 25 0.43 1.83 -5.94
N LEU A 26 -0.63 1.28 -5.35
CA LEU A 26 -1.12 -0.09 -5.52
C LEU A 26 -2.54 -0.09 -6.11
N LEU A 27 -2.80 0.86 -7.03
CA LEU A 27 -4.14 1.12 -7.53
C LEU A 27 -4.70 -0.07 -8.34
N ASP A 28 -3.86 -0.70 -9.14
CA ASP A 28 -4.26 -1.86 -9.96
C ASP A 28 -4.35 -3.14 -9.12
N GLU A 29 -3.55 -3.23 -8.06
CA GLU A 29 -3.49 -4.43 -7.23
C GLU A 29 -4.63 -4.48 -6.22
N ILE A 30 -4.82 -3.38 -5.45
CA ILE A 30 -5.76 -3.34 -4.32
C ILE A 30 -6.52 -2.01 -4.20
N ASN A 31 -6.37 -1.11 -5.20
CA ASN A 31 -7.01 0.21 -5.23
C ASN A 31 -6.64 1.11 -4.03
N GLU A 32 -5.40 1.00 -3.54
CA GLU A 32 -4.86 1.73 -2.41
C GLU A 32 -3.57 2.48 -2.77
N VAL A 33 -3.24 3.46 -1.94
CA VAL A 33 -1.94 4.12 -1.87
C VAL A 33 -1.41 3.96 -0.45
N TRP A 34 -0.17 3.55 -0.32
CA TRP A 34 0.54 3.48 0.96
C TRP A 34 1.60 4.56 1.01
N MET A 35 1.66 5.29 2.10
CA MET A 35 2.60 6.39 2.30
C MET A 35 3.68 5.96 3.29
N PHE A 36 4.92 6.31 3.01
CA PHE A 36 6.06 6.11 3.90
C PHE A 36 6.62 7.47 4.26
N ASP A 37 6.57 7.78 5.55
CA ASP A 37 6.81 9.09 6.14
C ASP A 37 5.91 10.20 5.58
N CYS A 38 5.74 11.24 6.37
CA CYS A 38 4.94 12.39 6.04
C CYS A 38 5.60 13.64 6.63
N GLY A 39 6.73 14.02 6.06
CA GLY A 39 7.46 15.21 6.47
C GLY A 39 6.71 16.49 6.13
N GLU A 40 7.20 17.61 6.64
CA GLU A 40 6.61 18.93 6.39
C GLU A 40 6.42 19.18 4.89
N GLY A 41 5.27 19.75 4.51
CA GLY A 41 4.98 20.08 3.11
C GLY A 41 4.53 18.90 2.23
N THR A 42 4.48 17.65 2.74
CA THR A 42 3.99 16.48 1.99
C THR A 42 2.60 16.71 1.39
N GLN A 43 1.71 17.35 2.15
CA GLN A 43 0.38 17.74 1.70
C GLN A 43 0.41 18.59 0.42
N ARG A 44 1.35 19.53 0.34
CA ARG A 44 1.52 20.37 -0.84
C ARG A 44 2.12 19.58 -2.01
N GLN A 45 3.12 18.73 -1.74
CA GLN A 45 3.74 17.90 -2.78
C GLN A 45 2.71 16.98 -3.48
N ILE A 46 1.72 16.48 -2.73
CA ILE A 46 0.64 15.67 -3.29
C ILE A 46 -0.16 16.43 -4.36
N LEU A 47 -0.32 17.75 -4.23
CA LEU A 47 -1.05 18.58 -5.21
C LEU A 47 -0.39 18.58 -6.59
N GLU A 48 0.93 18.36 -6.66
CA GLU A 48 1.71 18.26 -7.90
C GLU A 48 1.64 16.85 -8.52
N THR A 49 0.76 15.99 -8.00
CA THR A 49 0.65 14.58 -8.40
C THR A 49 -0.80 14.21 -8.73
N THR A 50 -0.98 13.00 -9.23
CA THR A 50 -2.32 12.40 -9.42
C THR A 50 -2.84 11.67 -8.18
N ILE A 51 -2.11 11.72 -7.05
CA ILE A 51 -2.48 11.02 -5.83
C ILE A 51 -3.70 11.70 -5.21
N ARG A 52 -4.71 10.91 -4.95
CA ARG A 52 -5.91 11.36 -4.21
C ARG A 52 -5.73 11.00 -2.73
N PRO A 53 -5.69 11.95 -1.79
CA PRO A 53 -5.48 11.68 -0.36
C PRO A 53 -6.42 10.61 0.21
N ARG A 54 -7.65 10.51 -0.27
CA ARG A 54 -8.60 9.46 0.16
C ARG A 54 -8.17 8.03 -0.19
N LYS A 55 -7.28 7.86 -1.18
CA LYS A 55 -6.72 6.56 -1.56
C LYS A 55 -5.56 6.13 -0.65
N VAL A 56 -5.01 7.04 0.14
CA VAL A 56 -4.02 6.70 1.17
C VAL A 56 -4.75 5.96 2.30
N LYS A 57 -4.51 4.66 2.39
CA LYS A 57 -5.14 3.76 3.37
C LYS A 57 -4.18 3.36 4.48
N ARG A 58 -2.88 3.41 4.22
CA ARG A 58 -1.84 3.06 5.18
C ARG A 58 -0.72 4.08 5.14
N ILE A 59 -0.25 4.45 6.32
CA ILE A 59 0.92 5.32 6.51
C ILE A 59 1.90 4.56 7.39
N PHE A 60 3.14 4.48 6.94
CA PHE A 60 4.24 3.83 7.64
C PHE A 60 5.26 4.90 8.02
N ILE A 61 5.48 5.08 9.31
CA ILE A 61 6.43 6.08 9.85
C ILE A 61 7.70 5.36 10.28
N THR A 62 8.82 5.74 9.70
CA THR A 62 10.11 5.13 10.00
C THR A 62 10.60 5.50 11.40
N HIS A 63 10.54 6.78 11.76
CA HIS A 63 10.94 7.29 13.05
C HIS A 63 10.31 8.67 13.33
N LEU A 64 10.49 9.19 14.55
CA LEU A 64 9.76 10.38 15.02
C LEU A 64 10.51 11.70 14.85
N HIS A 65 11.55 11.79 14.01
CA HIS A 65 12.12 13.08 13.66
C HIS A 65 11.13 13.93 12.87
N GLY A 66 11.21 15.26 13.03
CA GLY A 66 10.23 16.19 12.47
C GLY A 66 10.12 16.13 10.94
N ASP A 67 11.24 15.96 10.25
CA ASP A 67 11.30 15.85 8.80
C ASP A 67 10.61 14.57 8.23
N HIS A 68 10.17 13.67 9.11
CA HIS A 68 9.39 12.48 8.79
C HIS A 68 7.93 12.54 9.24
N ILE A 69 7.56 13.41 10.21
CA ILE A 69 6.21 13.41 10.80
C ILE A 69 5.50 14.78 10.82
N PHE A 70 6.19 15.91 10.63
CA PHE A 70 5.57 17.23 10.82
C PHE A 70 4.49 17.57 9.79
N GLY A 71 4.46 16.90 8.64
CA GLY A 71 3.38 17.02 7.66
C GLY A 71 2.12 16.23 8.01
N LEU A 72 2.23 15.26 8.91
CA LEU A 72 1.17 14.27 9.16
C LEU A 72 -0.14 14.90 9.66
N PRO A 73 -0.19 15.79 10.66
CA PRO A 73 -1.44 16.41 11.10
C PRO A 73 -2.14 17.20 9.99
N GLY A 74 -1.38 17.96 9.21
CA GLY A 74 -1.91 18.72 8.07
C GLY A 74 -2.46 17.82 6.97
N PHE A 75 -1.75 16.74 6.64
CA PHE A 75 -2.22 15.76 5.68
C PHE A 75 -3.52 15.08 6.14
N LEU A 76 -3.62 14.67 7.41
CA LEU A 76 -4.81 14.05 7.97
C LEU A 76 -6.04 14.98 7.92
N ALA A 77 -5.85 16.26 8.23
CA ALA A 77 -6.90 17.26 8.12
C ALA A 77 -7.32 17.48 6.65
N SER A 78 -6.37 17.57 5.72
CA SER A 78 -6.67 17.70 4.29
C SER A 78 -7.41 16.49 3.71
N ARG A 79 -7.00 15.29 4.13
CA ARG A 79 -7.69 14.06 3.75
C ARG A 79 -9.18 14.10 4.17
N ALA A 80 -9.49 14.73 5.31
CA ALA A 80 -10.85 14.89 5.80
C ALA A 80 -11.71 15.78 4.89
N PHE A 81 -11.15 16.87 4.32
CA PHE A 81 -11.89 17.77 3.43
C PHE A 81 -12.23 17.14 2.06
N GLN A 82 -11.57 16.07 1.68
CA GLN A 82 -11.86 15.33 0.44
C GLN A 82 -12.80 14.14 0.68
N ALA A 83 -13.43 14.11 1.86
CA ALA A 83 -14.36 13.07 2.24
C ALA A 83 -15.64 13.14 1.40
N ASN A 84 -15.99 12.02 0.81
CA ASN A 84 -17.33 11.69 0.37
C ASN A 84 -17.80 10.48 1.18
N GLU A 85 -19.02 10.00 0.97
CA GLU A 85 -19.64 8.90 1.72
C GLU A 85 -18.82 7.58 1.77
N GLU A 86 -17.81 7.44 0.89
CA GLU A 86 -16.91 6.29 0.84
C GLU A 86 -15.64 6.45 1.70
N GLN A 87 -15.63 7.38 2.65
CA GLN A 87 -14.40 7.59 3.43
C GLN A 87 -14.14 6.42 4.37
N THR A 88 -13.06 5.74 4.11
CA THR A 88 -12.62 4.58 4.86
C THR A 88 -11.61 4.97 5.91
N ASP A 89 -11.51 4.13 6.93
CA ASP A 89 -10.52 4.22 7.98
C ASP A 89 -9.07 4.27 7.44
N LEU A 90 -8.16 4.69 8.28
CA LEU A 90 -6.74 4.84 7.99
C LEU A 90 -5.92 4.07 9.02
N ASP A 91 -4.98 3.26 8.56
CA ASP A 91 -4.00 2.62 9.43
C ASP A 91 -2.71 3.45 9.47
N ILE A 92 -2.16 3.69 10.67
CA ILE A 92 -0.84 4.30 10.87
C ILE A 92 0.03 3.32 11.64
N TYR A 93 1.14 2.94 11.01
CA TYR A 93 2.18 2.07 11.53
C TYR A 93 3.41 2.92 11.88
N GLY A 94 4.01 2.73 13.05
CA GLY A 94 5.20 3.49 13.40
C GLY A 94 5.70 3.24 14.82
N PRO A 95 6.75 3.94 15.25
CA PRO A 95 7.29 3.84 16.60
C PRO A 95 6.28 4.25 17.67
N VAL A 96 6.42 3.68 18.87
CA VAL A 96 5.71 4.14 20.08
C VAL A 96 5.86 5.65 20.22
N GLY A 97 4.73 6.35 20.41
CA GLY A 97 4.66 7.82 20.47
C GLY A 97 3.95 8.47 19.29
N ILE A 98 3.85 7.78 18.12
CA ILE A 98 3.17 8.35 16.94
C ILE A 98 1.69 8.62 17.21
N ARG A 99 1.01 7.72 17.92
CA ARG A 99 -0.39 7.92 18.35
C ARG A 99 -0.54 9.17 19.20
N SER A 100 0.33 9.33 20.21
CA SER A 100 0.30 10.48 21.10
C SER A 100 0.52 11.79 20.33
N TYR A 101 1.50 11.82 19.43
CA TYR A 101 1.78 12.96 18.56
C TYR A 101 0.56 13.36 17.74
N VAL A 102 -0.02 12.43 17.00
CA VAL A 102 -1.17 12.68 16.12
C VAL A 102 -2.39 13.15 16.94
N LEU A 103 -2.77 12.41 17.97
CA LEU A 103 -3.96 12.74 18.77
C LEU A 103 -3.84 14.08 19.48
N ASN A 104 -2.66 14.43 20.02
CA ASN A 104 -2.44 15.74 20.63
C ASN A 104 -2.48 16.87 19.60
N SER A 105 -1.88 16.68 18.42
CA SER A 105 -1.91 17.68 17.36
C SER A 105 -3.33 17.96 16.89
N LEU A 106 -4.14 16.92 16.65
CA LEU A 106 -5.55 17.05 16.26
C LEU A 106 -6.39 17.69 17.36
N ARG A 107 -6.20 17.29 18.62
CA ARG A 107 -6.93 17.85 19.77
C ARG A 107 -6.65 19.34 19.96
N LEU A 108 -5.37 19.74 19.92
CA LEU A 108 -4.97 21.14 20.13
C LEU A 108 -5.39 22.06 18.98
N SER A 109 -5.41 21.54 17.74
CA SER A 109 -5.88 22.28 16.57
C SER A 109 -7.41 22.29 16.43
N GLY A 110 -8.14 21.55 17.28
CA GLY A 110 -9.60 21.38 17.15
C GLY A 110 -10.04 20.59 15.92
N ALA A 111 -9.12 19.95 15.21
CA ALA A 111 -9.42 19.19 14.01
C ALA A 111 -10.29 17.95 14.33
N ARG A 112 -11.36 17.78 13.57
CA ARG A 112 -12.24 16.61 13.65
C ARG A 112 -12.16 15.84 12.35
N LEU A 113 -11.85 14.55 12.45
CA LEU A 113 -11.76 13.66 11.29
C LEU A 113 -13.07 12.87 11.16
N PRO A 114 -13.66 12.78 9.96
CA PRO A 114 -14.86 12.00 9.70
C PRO A 114 -14.58 10.50 9.54
N TYR A 115 -13.38 10.05 9.85
CA TYR A 115 -12.91 8.65 9.74
C TYR A 115 -12.09 8.27 10.97
N ARG A 116 -11.94 6.98 11.21
CA ARG A 116 -11.12 6.44 12.30
C ARG A 116 -9.68 6.27 11.86
N ILE A 117 -8.76 6.43 12.82
CA ILE A 117 -7.36 6.08 12.67
C ILE A 117 -7.07 4.89 13.58
N HIS A 118 -6.56 3.83 12.99
CA HIS A 118 -6.05 2.66 13.70
C HIS A 118 -4.52 2.81 13.82
N PHE A 119 -4.03 2.85 15.05
CA PHE A 119 -2.59 2.99 15.32
C PHE A 119 -1.98 1.64 15.65
N HIS A 120 -0.89 1.32 14.96
CA HIS A 120 -0.05 0.15 15.15
C HIS A 120 1.34 0.63 15.56
N GLU A 121 1.58 0.71 16.87
CA GLU A 121 2.83 1.21 17.43
C GLU A 121 3.78 0.05 17.72
N PHE A 122 5.05 0.25 17.40
CA PHE A 122 6.11 -0.74 17.55
C PHE A 122 7.26 -0.22 18.38
N ASP A 123 7.84 -1.11 19.15
CA ASP A 123 9.13 -0.99 19.84
C ASP A 123 10.10 -2.05 19.30
N GLU A 124 11.30 -2.13 19.90
CA GLU A 124 12.33 -3.08 19.47
C GLU A 124 11.93 -4.56 19.60
N ASN A 125 10.92 -4.88 20.41
CA ASN A 125 10.49 -6.27 20.71
C ASN A 125 9.29 -6.71 19.86
N SER A 126 8.66 -5.78 19.14
CA SER A 126 7.41 -6.02 18.40
C SER A 126 7.58 -5.97 16.87
N LEU A 127 8.82 -6.02 16.38
CA LEU A 127 9.15 -6.02 14.95
C LEU A 127 8.96 -7.40 14.31
N GLY A 128 9.14 -7.49 13.01
CA GLY A 128 8.95 -8.70 12.22
C GLY A 128 7.82 -8.55 11.22
N LYS A 129 6.99 -9.57 11.04
CA LYS A 129 5.81 -9.47 10.19
C LYS A 129 4.73 -8.64 10.88
N ILE A 130 4.48 -7.43 10.37
CA ILE A 130 3.55 -6.47 10.97
C ILE A 130 2.18 -6.40 10.29
N MET A 131 2.10 -6.85 9.04
CA MET A 131 0.86 -6.82 8.28
C MET A 131 0.86 -7.91 7.20
N GLU A 132 -0.31 -8.47 6.94
CA GLU A 132 -0.54 -9.37 5.82
C GLU A 132 -1.93 -9.13 5.23
N THR A 133 -1.99 -9.10 3.89
CA THR A 133 -3.22 -9.08 3.10
C THR A 133 -3.22 -10.24 2.12
N ASP A 134 -4.26 -10.39 1.32
CA ASP A 134 -4.30 -11.43 0.28
C ASP A 134 -3.15 -11.31 -0.73
N LYS A 135 -2.67 -10.07 -1.00
CA LYS A 135 -1.66 -9.79 -2.03
C LYS A 135 -0.31 -9.33 -1.52
N PHE A 136 -0.22 -8.87 -0.26
CA PHE A 136 0.99 -8.26 0.29
C PHE A 136 1.30 -8.74 1.70
N VAL A 137 2.59 -8.79 2.02
CA VAL A 137 3.11 -8.96 3.37
C VAL A 137 4.06 -7.81 3.65
N VAL A 138 3.99 -7.22 4.85
CA VAL A 138 4.91 -6.17 5.28
C VAL A 138 5.68 -6.64 6.52
N TYR A 139 6.98 -6.47 6.45
CA TYR A 139 7.91 -6.68 7.55
C TYR A 139 8.48 -5.35 8.01
N ALA A 140 8.78 -5.27 9.30
CA ALA A 140 9.46 -4.17 9.95
C ALA A 140 10.73 -4.68 10.61
N GLU A 141 11.84 -3.96 10.45
CA GLU A 141 13.13 -4.28 11.07
C GLU A 141 13.75 -3.01 11.64
N LYS A 142 14.54 -3.15 12.72
CA LYS A 142 15.27 -2.02 13.31
C LYS A 142 16.39 -1.59 12.38
N LEU A 143 16.48 -0.28 12.16
CA LEU A 143 17.62 0.35 11.49
C LEU A 143 18.50 1.08 12.50
N ASP A 144 19.81 1.18 12.20
CA ASP A 144 20.75 1.98 12.96
C ASP A 144 20.50 3.47 12.70
N HIS A 145 20.13 4.19 13.74
CA HIS A 145 19.85 5.62 13.71
C HIS A 145 19.93 6.21 15.13
N THR A 146 19.96 7.56 15.26
CA THR A 146 20.06 8.27 16.54
C THR A 146 18.88 8.05 17.47
N ILE A 147 17.71 7.74 16.93
CA ILE A 147 16.51 7.33 17.66
C ILE A 147 15.99 6.03 17.07
N PHE A 148 15.06 5.35 17.75
CA PHE A 148 14.43 4.14 17.24
C PHE A 148 13.87 4.38 15.85
N CYS A 149 14.34 3.60 14.88
CA CYS A 149 14.01 3.72 13.46
C CYS A 149 13.66 2.36 12.87
N ILE A 150 12.62 2.33 12.05
CA ILE A 150 12.05 1.15 11.43
C ILE A 150 12.30 1.19 9.92
N GLY A 151 12.91 0.14 9.37
CA GLY A 151 12.91 -0.16 7.94
C GLY A 151 11.70 -1.03 7.60
N TYR A 152 11.02 -0.71 6.52
CA TYR A 152 9.86 -1.46 6.05
C TYR A 152 10.18 -2.23 4.78
N ARG A 153 9.84 -3.52 4.75
CA ARG A 153 9.92 -4.37 3.55
C ARG A 153 8.52 -4.77 3.13
N VAL A 154 8.09 -4.32 1.96
CA VAL A 154 6.82 -4.68 1.34
C VAL A 154 7.06 -5.78 0.33
N MET A 155 6.43 -6.92 0.51
CA MET A 155 6.52 -8.07 -0.36
C MET A 155 5.16 -8.34 -1.01
N GLN A 156 5.11 -8.27 -2.33
CA GLN A 156 3.95 -8.75 -3.08
C GLN A 156 4.01 -10.29 -3.13
N LYS A 157 2.91 -10.94 -2.82
CA LYS A 157 2.79 -12.40 -3.00
C LYS A 157 2.88 -12.75 -4.50
N ASP A 158 3.33 -13.96 -4.80
CA ASP A 158 3.40 -14.43 -6.18
C ASP A 158 2.01 -14.34 -6.83
N LEU A 159 1.98 -13.89 -8.07
CA LEU A 159 0.74 -13.76 -8.84
C LEU A 159 0.44 -15.08 -9.52
N GLU A 160 -0.77 -15.56 -9.37
CA GLU A 160 -1.24 -16.73 -10.12
C GLU A 160 -1.11 -16.50 -11.63
N GLY A 161 -0.97 -17.59 -12.37
CA GLY A 161 -0.94 -17.56 -13.81
C GLY A 161 -2.24 -16.98 -14.39
N THR A 162 -2.13 -16.30 -15.52
CA THR A 162 -3.27 -15.73 -16.24
C THR A 162 -3.79 -16.74 -17.25
N LEU A 163 -5.11 -16.92 -17.31
CA LEU A 163 -5.76 -17.76 -18.28
C LEU A 163 -5.70 -17.14 -19.68
N ASP A 164 -5.26 -17.89 -20.67
CA ASP A 164 -5.31 -17.48 -22.08
C ASP A 164 -6.72 -17.71 -22.64
N ALA A 165 -7.57 -16.70 -22.49
CA ALA A 165 -8.96 -16.77 -22.91
C ALA A 165 -9.11 -16.86 -24.42
N GLU A 166 -8.19 -16.29 -25.22
CA GLU A 166 -8.25 -16.33 -26.67
C GLU A 166 -7.85 -17.71 -27.17
N ALA A 167 -6.80 -18.31 -26.63
CA ALA A 167 -6.43 -19.69 -26.97
C ALA A 167 -7.53 -20.70 -26.58
N LEU A 168 -8.20 -20.51 -25.44
CA LEU A 168 -9.33 -21.36 -25.05
C LEU A 168 -10.53 -21.26 -26.01
N LYS A 169 -10.86 -20.04 -26.43
CA LYS A 169 -11.91 -19.84 -27.45
C LYS A 169 -11.55 -20.51 -28.76
N ALA A 170 -10.28 -20.35 -29.19
CA ALA A 170 -9.80 -21.03 -30.42
C ALA A 170 -9.83 -22.56 -30.32
N ALA A 171 -9.66 -23.10 -29.11
CA ALA A 171 -9.80 -24.53 -28.80
C ALA A 171 -11.26 -25.01 -28.65
N GLY A 172 -12.25 -24.12 -28.91
CA GLY A 172 -13.66 -24.46 -28.86
C GLY A 172 -14.29 -24.46 -27.47
N VAL A 173 -13.60 -23.93 -26.43
CA VAL A 173 -14.16 -23.85 -25.08
C VAL A 173 -15.19 -22.72 -25.01
N PRO A 174 -16.48 -23.00 -24.72
CA PRO A 174 -17.47 -21.94 -24.56
C PRO A 174 -17.19 -21.10 -23.33
N PHE A 175 -17.38 -19.77 -23.46
CA PHE A 175 -17.25 -18.88 -22.34
C PHE A 175 -18.27 -19.21 -21.24
N GLY A 176 -17.81 -19.41 -20.00
CA GLY A 176 -18.70 -19.76 -18.90
C GLY A 176 -17.99 -20.54 -17.78
N PRO A 177 -18.71 -21.44 -17.09
CA PRO A 177 -18.19 -22.17 -15.93
C PRO A 177 -16.91 -22.99 -16.19
N LEU A 178 -16.72 -23.44 -17.45
CA LEU A 178 -15.52 -24.20 -17.85
C LEU A 178 -14.24 -23.35 -17.71
N PHE A 179 -14.31 -22.06 -18.05
CA PHE A 179 -13.19 -21.13 -17.83
C PHE A 179 -12.76 -21.07 -16.35
N GLY A 180 -13.74 -21.07 -15.43
CA GLY A 180 -13.47 -21.11 -13.98
C GLY A 180 -12.78 -22.40 -13.55
N LYS A 181 -13.21 -23.55 -14.06
CA LYS A 181 -12.57 -24.85 -13.78
C LYS A 181 -11.15 -24.90 -14.31
N ILE A 182 -10.93 -24.48 -15.57
CA ILE A 182 -9.60 -24.45 -16.18
C ILE A 182 -8.70 -23.48 -15.39
N LYS A 183 -9.20 -22.29 -15.02
CA LYS A 183 -8.45 -21.32 -14.22
C LYS A 183 -8.03 -21.87 -12.87
N SER A 184 -8.83 -22.75 -12.26
CA SER A 184 -8.47 -23.44 -11.01
C SER A 184 -7.52 -24.62 -11.22
N GLY A 185 -7.02 -24.84 -12.43
CA GLY A 185 -6.08 -25.93 -12.76
C GLY A 185 -6.74 -27.28 -13.07
N GLN A 186 -8.05 -27.32 -13.26
CA GLN A 186 -8.78 -28.56 -13.57
C GLN A 186 -8.84 -28.79 -15.07
N ASP A 187 -8.39 -29.95 -15.51
CA ASP A 187 -8.60 -30.41 -16.90
C ASP A 187 -10.10 -30.62 -17.17
N VAL A 188 -10.55 -30.31 -18.38
CA VAL A 188 -11.94 -30.49 -18.79
C VAL A 188 -12.01 -31.27 -20.10
N VAL A 189 -13.12 -31.96 -20.30
CA VAL A 189 -13.43 -32.63 -21.56
C VAL A 189 -14.70 -31.98 -22.15
N LEU A 190 -14.61 -31.55 -23.41
CA LEU A 190 -15.73 -30.94 -24.14
C LEU A 190 -16.73 -31.99 -24.59
N GLU A 191 -17.90 -31.57 -25.02
CA GLU A 191 -18.98 -32.47 -25.48
C GLU A 191 -18.57 -33.30 -26.72
N ASP A 192 -17.65 -32.78 -27.53
CA ASP A 192 -17.08 -33.48 -28.72
C ASP A 192 -15.96 -34.46 -28.36
N GLY A 193 -15.64 -34.62 -27.06
CA GLY A 193 -14.57 -35.49 -26.57
C GLY A 193 -13.18 -34.83 -26.53
N THR A 194 -13.04 -33.57 -26.95
CA THR A 194 -11.76 -32.84 -26.90
C THR A 194 -11.32 -32.62 -25.45
N LYS A 195 -10.10 -33.04 -25.11
CA LYS A 195 -9.52 -32.85 -23.77
C LYS A 195 -8.73 -31.55 -23.73
N ILE A 196 -9.10 -30.65 -22.82
CA ILE A 196 -8.41 -29.39 -22.53
C ILE A 196 -7.58 -29.58 -21.24
N ILE A 197 -6.27 -29.48 -21.39
CA ILE A 197 -5.33 -29.58 -20.24
C ILE A 197 -5.10 -28.18 -19.70
N ALA A 198 -5.54 -27.92 -18.49
CA ALA A 198 -5.57 -26.57 -17.89
C ALA A 198 -4.21 -25.85 -17.91
N LYS A 199 -3.12 -26.57 -17.59
CA LYS A 199 -1.77 -26.01 -17.57
C LYS A 199 -1.29 -25.44 -18.91
N ASP A 200 -1.83 -25.90 -20.04
CA ASP A 200 -1.42 -25.43 -21.35
C ASP A 200 -2.04 -24.07 -21.72
N TYR A 201 -3.06 -23.66 -20.95
CA TYR A 201 -3.80 -22.41 -21.12
C TYR A 201 -3.63 -21.45 -19.96
N ILE A 202 -2.79 -21.77 -18.97
CA ILE A 202 -2.47 -20.91 -17.84
C ILE A 202 -1.00 -20.52 -17.94
N SER A 203 -0.70 -19.20 -17.97
CA SER A 203 0.68 -18.73 -17.94
C SER A 203 1.37 -19.14 -16.64
N ALA A 204 2.70 -19.22 -16.66
CA ALA A 204 3.45 -19.46 -15.42
C ALA A 204 3.16 -18.35 -14.37
N PRO A 205 3.11 -18.69 -13.09
CA PRO A 205 3.01 -17.72 -12.02
C PRO A 205 4.12 -16.67 -12.12
N LYS A 206 3.78 -15.41 -11.86
CA LYS A 206 4.77 -14.32 -11.84
C LYS A 206 5.23 -14.07 -10.42
N LYS A 207 6.54 -13.96 -10.22
CA LYS A 207 7.11 -13.59 -8.93
C LYS A 207 6.62 -12.22 -8.49
N GLY A 208 6.22 -12.14 -7.23
CA GLY A 208 5.89 -10.88 -6.59
C GLY A 208 7.10 -9.96 -6.49
N LYS A 209 6.85 -8.66 -6.44
CA LYS A 209 7.89 -7.63 -6.28
C LYS A 209 8.19 -7.41 -4.79
N ILE A 210 9.42 -7.02 -4.50
CA ILE A 210 9.88 -6.65 -3.15
C ILE A 210 10.38 -5.22 -3.20
N ILE A 211 9.97 -4.42 -2.21
CA ILE A 211 10.41 -3.05 -1.98
C ILE A 211 10.93 -2.99 -0.55
N THR A 212 12.13 -2.48 -0.38
CA THR A 212 12.77 -2.33 0.94
C THR A 212 13.32 -0.92 1.06
#